data_d93c2eecf0084e349f7e2c4cbd67d959
#
_entry.id   d93c2eecf0084e349f7e2c4cbd67d959
#
_cell.length_a   1.000
_cell.length_b   1.000
_cell.length_c   1.000
_cell.angle_alpha   90.00
_cell.angle_beta   90.00
_cell.angle_gamma   90.00
#
_symmetry.space_group_name_H-M   'P 1'
#
loop_
_entity.id
_entity.type
_entity.pdbx_description
1 polymer ?
#
loop_
_entity_poly.entity_id
_entity_poly.type
_entity_poly.pdbx_seq_one_letter_code
_entity_poly.pdbx_strand_id
1 'polypeptide(L)'
;MSNKVKAMSHSIIDVGGKVGLGGVSGRYKGAASTLWKIGGCLVIGIGVIGIYALPEIKKKLGQVKIDEEKKKNELENDKAREASRLKMEEKDHQCDLDIKKAKEISQVKTDEISRVITIRQDFGLMGKKTVGEQTIDKEPALGEWLQWFDTQFPMPGYSAIPHISTILNGCPSGFRPAMLLHLLGTYGALCFSNVRAQYMDGRSHSPSLQVVIVGAQGSGKSIFKNVYEQDLFHRVVMEDREKARSNKPDQIIQTIGSEISKARLLELVAGNHDVYFYSMETEIDTVRQSFTKGGGLSSDLLRKAFSNESISLDNKHTRNECRGTFLVYFNYTFTGTPKAVRRFFKEEEYEDGTASRVCFCAIPELGHSIPEFDLPEGEELEKMRDRIDKWREQYCFRRTKEGIDIPANEHRTDLSYVFGTLKHWIEKQKEMGDETRKEVSLRMATVAFHGAIVLHMLAGEPGKDVPKTCRAICKLTEYLANHCMERFLCQYYKGVYPKMGMPTESRPGRRLTDEEIDCWYPLW
;
A
#
# COMPACT_ATOMS: atom_id res chain seq x y z
N MET A 1 72.82 19.47 -12.35
CA MET A 1 71.98 18.74 -13.35
C MET A 1 72.13 17.22 -13.33
N SER A 2 73.28 16.70 -12.95
CA SER A 2 73.58 15.25 -12.94
C SER A 2 72.74 14.43 -11.93
N ASN A 3 72.52 14.91 -10.73
CA ASN A 3 71.85 14.15 -9.66
C ASN A 3 70.30 14.04 -9.83
N LYS A 4 69.65 14.98 -10.51
CA LYS A 4 68.20 14.88 -10.81
C LYS A 4 67.89 13.90 -11.94
N VAL A 5 68.80 13.77 -12.91
CA VAL A 5 68.62 12.82 -14.01
C VAL A 5 68.82 11.38 -13.53
N LYS A 6 69.76 11.12 -12.58
CA LYS A 6 69.93 9.80 -11.97
C LYS A 6 68.75 9.36 -11.10
N ALA A 7 68.10 10.30 -10.38
CA ALA A 7 66.92 10.01 -9.57
C ALA A 7 65.69 9.67 -10.46
N MET A 8 65.56 10.32 -11.63
CA MET A 8 64.50 10.02 -12.58
C MET A 8 64.68 8.69 -13.31
N SER A 9 65.97 8.30 -13.62
CA SER A 9 66.22 6.99 -14.23
C SER A 9 65.95 5.81 -13.27
N HIS A 10 66.22 5.97 -11.97
CA HIS A 10 65.88 4.96 -10.97
C HIS A 10 64.37 4.82 -10.72
N SER A 11 63.58 5.90 -10.78
CA SER A 11 62.14 5.82 -10.66
C SER A 11 61.45 5.15 -11.86
N ILE A 12 62.00 5.29 -13.05
CA ILE A 12 61.49 4.63 -14.27
C ILE A 12 61.81 3.12 -14.29
N ILE A 13 62.95 2.73 -13.75
CA ILE A 13 63.33 1.31 -13.65
C ILE A 13 62.51 0.59 -12.58
N ASP A 14 62.19 1.27 -11.48
CA ASP A 14 61.38 0.70 -10.38
C ASP A 14 59.93 0.48 -10.75
N VAL A 15 59.35 1.30 -11.66
CA VAL A 15 57.99 1.10 -12.22
C VAL A 15 57.97 -0.06 -13.22
N GLY A 16 59.03 -0.30 -13.97
CA GLY A 16 59.14 -1.44 -14.89
C GLY A 16 59.41 -2.79 -14.20
N GLY A 17 60.01 -2.78 -13.00
CA GLY A 17 60.36 -3.98 -12.25
C GLY A 17 59.22 -4.52 -11.35
N LYS A 18 58.22 -3.73 -11.06
CA LYS A 18 57.07 -4.16 -10.23
C LYS A 18 55.88 -4.71 -11.02
N VAL A 19 55.90 -4.65 -12.34
CA VAL A 19 54.91 -5.36 -13.17
C VAL A 19 55.39 -6.79 -13.32
N GLY A 20 55.08 -7.62 -12.35
CA GLY A 20 55.38 -9.04 -12.34
C GLY A 20 54.82 -9.73 -13.57
N LEU A 21 55.70 -10.26 -14.39
CA LEU A 21 55.40 -11.16 -15.48
C LEU A 21 54.88 -12.49 -14.92
N GLY A 22 53.69 -12.50 -14.39
CA GLY A 22 52.93 -13.66 -13.94
C GLY A 22 51.74 -13.90 -14.86
N GLY A 23 51.98 -14.68 -15.92
CA GLY A 23 50.95 -15.56 -16.45
C GLY A 23 49.78 -14.98 -17.23
N VAL A 24 50.02 -14.12 -18.25
CA VAL A 24 49.03 -13.95 -19.33
C VAL A 24 49.75 -14.03 -20.66
N SER A 25 49.70 -15.22 -21.25
CA SER A 25 50.25 -15.48 -22.57
C SER A 25 49.39 -14.80 -23.65
N GLY A 26 50.02 -14.04 -24.51
CA GLY A 26 49.69 -14.06 -25.90
C GLY A 26 49.08 -12.81 -26.54
N ARG A 27 48.68 -11.74 -25.86
CA ARG A 27 48.07 -10.59 -26.57
C ARG A 27 48.67 -9.19 -26.33
N TYR A 28 49.70 -9.04 -25.54
CA TYR A 28 50.28 -7.74 -25.20
C TYR A 28 51.65 -7.42 -25.83
N LYS A 29 52.10 -8.18 -26.84
CA LYS A 29 53.35 -7.86 -27.54
C LYS A 29 53.35 -6.53 -28.27
N GLY A 30 52.15 -6.01 -28.66
CA GLY A 30 52.04 -4.72 -29.36
C GLY A 30 52.27 -3.50 -28.48
N ALA A 31 51.70 -3.50 -27.28
CA ALA A 31 51.73 -2.34 -26.39
C ALA A 31 53.10 -2.14 -25.72
N ALA A 32 53.77 -3.24 -25.33
CA ALA A 32 55.11 -3.18 -24.75
C ALA A 32 56.16 -2.71 -25.76
N SER A 33 56.04 -3.14 -27.03
CA SER A 33 56.96 -2.69 -28.08
C SER A 33 56.77 -1.20 -28.42
N THR A 34 55.57 -0.67 -28.30
CA THR A 34 55.28 0.74 -28.54
C THR A 34 55.78 1.62 -27.38
N LEU A 35 55.68 1.16 -26.14
CA LEU A 35 56.25 1.85 -24.98
C LEU A 35 57.80 1.86 -25.02
N TRP A 36 58.43 0.79 -25.49
CA TRP A 36 59.88 0.75 -25.65
C TRP A 36 60.37 1.64 -26.77
N LYS A 37 59.65 1.73 -27.89
CA LYS A 37 59.96 2.66 -28.96
C LYS A 37 59.83 4.12 -28.53
N ILE A 38 58.83 4.45 -27.73
CA ILE A 38 58.64 5.79 -27.17
C ILE A 38 59.70 6.10 -26.11
N GLY A 39 60.03 5.16 -25.25
CA GLY A 39 61.11 5.29 -24.25
C GLY A 39 62.48 5.42 -24.88
N GLY A 40 62.78 4.62 -25.95
CA GLY A 40 64.03 4.69 -26.66
C GLY A 40 64.28 5.99 -27.43
N CYS A 41 63.24 6.56 -28.02
CA CYS A 41 63.31 7.88 -28.65
C CYS A 41 63.53 9.03 -27.66
N LEU A 42 63.07 8.88 -26.41
CA LEU A 42 63.22 9.90 -25.35
C LEU A 42 64.67 10.01 -24.83
N VAL A 43 65.44 8.95 -24.91
CA VAL A 43 66.87 8.95 -24.46
C VAL A 43 67.78 9.60 -25.48
N ILE A 44 67.43 9.57 -26.76
CA ILE A 44 68.27 10.12 -27.85
C ILE A 44 67.90 11.57 -28.20
N GLY A 45 66.73 12.05 -27.83
CA GLY A 45 66.21 13.39 -28.19
C GLY A 45 66.28 14.47 -27.12
N ILE A 46 66.87 14.22 -25.95
CA ILE A 46 66.92 15.17 -24.80
C ILE A 46 67.94 16.33 -24.99
N GLY A 47 68.25 16.69 -26.18
CA GLY A 47 69.07 17.89 -26.40
C GLY A 47 68.33 19.20 -26.50
N VAL A 48 67.10 19.22 -27.00
CA VAL A 48 66.46 20.56 -27.37
C VAL A 48 64.95 20.66 -27.17
N ILE A 49 64.16 19.59 -26.90
CA ILE A 49 62.68 19.69 -26.86
C ILE A 49 62.07 19.17 -25.53
N GLY A 50 62.77 19.41 -24.42
CA GLY A 50 62.47 18.71 -23.15
C GLY A 50 61.33 19.26 -22.27
N ILE A 51 60.70 20.39 -22.49
CA ILE A 51 59.85 21.04 -21.48
C ILE A 51 58.34 21.03 -21.82
N TYR A 52 57.97 20.94 -23.08
CA TYR A 52 56.58 21.00 -23.49
C TYR A 52 55.81 19.67 -23.65
N ALA A 53 56.54 18.54 -23.78
CA ALA A 53 55.95 17.23 -24.01
C ALA A 53 55.55 16.47 -22.69
N LEU A 54 56.14 16.78 -21.56
CA LEU A 54 55.90 16.13 -20.27
C LEU A 54 54.46 16.22 -19.74
N PRO A 55 53.74 17.34 -19.85
CA PRO A 55 52.36 17.43 -19.42
C PRO A 55 51.41 16.57 -20.26
N GLU A 56 51.61 16.51 -21.59
CA GLU A 56 50.78 15.69 -22.48
C GLU A 56 50.98 14.19 -22.28
N ILE A 57 52.21 13.75 -22.06
CA ILE A 57 52.54 12.34 -21.74
C ILE A 57 51.92 11.93 -20.39
N LYS A 58 51.96 12.80 -19.36
CA LYS A 58 51.28 12.54 -18.08
C LYS A 58 49.77 12.46 -18.24
N LYS A 59 49.17 13.31 -19.07
CA LYS A 59 47.72 13.30 -19.35
C LYS A 59 47.30 12.02 -20.09
N LYS A 60 48.07 11.57 -21.10
CA LYS A 60 47.79 10.31 -21.80
C LYS A 60 48.00 9.08 -20.92
N LEU A 61 48.99 9.04 -20.05
CA LEU A 61 49.19 7.95 -19.09
C LEU A 61 48.06 7.93 -18.01
N GLY A 62 47.59 9.09 -17.58
CA GLY A 62 46.41 9.19 -16.70
C GLY A 62 45.16 8.65 -17.39
N GLN A 63 44.95 8.97 -18.65
CA GLN A 63 43.80 8.48 -19.40
C GLN A 63 43.82 6.95 -19.60
N VAL A 64 44.98 6.38 -19.92
CA VAL A 64 45.12 4.91 -20.06
C VAL A 64 44.82 4.20 -18.76
N LYS A 65 45.25 4.72 -17.62
CA LYS A 65 44.93 4.11 -16.30
C LYS A 65 43.41 4.16 -15.98
N ILE A 66 42.73 5.28 -16.29
CA ILE A 66 41.30 5.42 -16.13
C ILE A 66 40.54 4.44 -17.03
N ASP A 67 40.99 4.27 -18.27
CA ASP A 67 40.33 3.35 -19.22
C ASP A 67 40.56 1.87 -18.85
N GLU A 68 41.71 1.52 -18.28
CA GLU A 68 41.99 0.18 -17.73
C GLU A 68 41.12 -0.11 -16.49
N GLU A 69 40.96 0.86 -15.59
CA GLU A 69 40.15 0.71 -14.40
C GLU A 69 38.65 0.62 -14.75
N LYS A 70 38.18 1.37 -15.76
CA LYS A 70 36.80 1.25 -16.29
C LYS A 70 36.56 -0.15 -16.87
N LYS A 71 37.47 -0.66 -17.71
CA LYS A 71 37.33 -2.00 -18.28
C LYS A 71 37.35 -3.10 -17.22
N LYS A 72 38.12 -2.92 -16.15
CA LYS A 72 38.16 -3.86 -15.03
C LYS A 72 36.81 -3.86 -14.28
N ASN A 73 36.27 -2.68 -14.02
CA ASN A 73 34.96 -2.52 -13.34
C ASN A 73 33.81 -3.04 -14.22
N GLU A 74 33.83 -2.83 -15.53
CA GLU A 74 32.86 -3.41 -16.46
C GLU A 74 32.90 -4.95 -16.43
N LEU A 75 34.10 -5.54 -16.47
CA LEU A 75 34.27 -6.99 -16.41
C LEU A 75 33.81 -7.59 -15.07
N GLU A 76 34.04 -6.91 -13.95
CA GLU A 76 33.56 -7.34 -12.64
C GLU A 76 32.02 -7.23 -12.53
N ASN A 77 31.43 -6.18 -13.10
CA ASN A 77 29.97 -6.02 -13.17
C ASN A 77 29.32 -7.09 -14.06
N ASP A 78 29.93 -7.43 -15.18
CA ASP A 78 29.40 -8.48 -16.07
C ASP A 78 29.46 -9.86 -15.39
N LYS A 79 30.53 -10.17 -14.68
CA LYS A 79 30.64 -11.39 -13.88
C LYS A 79 29.61 -11.46 -12.76
N ALA A 80 29.35 -10.32 -12.09
CA ALA A 80 28.34 -10.25 -11.05
C ALA A 80 26.91 -10.44 -11.61
N ARG A 81 26.62 -9.89 -12.80
CA ARG A 81 25.35 -10.10 -13.51
C ARG A 81 25.15 -11.56 -13.93
N GLU A 82 26.19 -12.18 -14.46
CA GLU A 82 26.14 -13.58 -14.87
C GLU A 82 25.96 -14.52 -13.67
N ALA A 83 26.65 -14.28 -12.56
CA ALA A 83 26.46 -15.02 -11.32
C ALA A 83 25.05 -14.86 -10.73
N SER A 84 24.46 -13.66 -10.84
CA SER A 84 23.08 -13.43 -10.41
C SER A 84 22.07 -14.14 -11.31
N ARG A 85 22.31 -14.18 -12.63
CA ARG A 85 21.45 -14.90 -13.57
C ARG A 85 21.47 -16.40 -13.30
N LEU A 86 22.65 -16.99 -13.11
CA LEU A 86 22.79 -18.42 -12.78
C LEU A 86 22.08 -18.80 -11.48
N LYS A 87 22.16 -17.94 -10.44
CA LYS A 87 21.42 -18.16 -9.19
C LYS A 87 19.90 -18.08 -9.35
N MET A 88 19.40 -17.24 -10.26
CA MET A 88 17.97 -17.21 -10.58
C MET A 88 17.54 -18.48 -11.34
N GLU A 89 18.29 -18.89 -12.34
CA GLU A 89 18.02 -20.11 -13.10
C GLU A 89 18.03 -21.37 -12.20
N GLU A 90 18.96 -21.44 -11.23
CA GLU A 90 18.98 -22.52 -10.23
C GLU A 90 17.73 -22.50 -9.33
N LYS A 91 17.30 -21.32 -8.88
CA LYS A 91 16.07 -21.19 -8.06
C LYS A 91 14.81 -21.56 -8.83
N ASP A 92 14.71 -21.15 -10.09
CA ASP A 92 13.57 -21.49 -10.94
C ASP A 92 13.52 -23.00 -11.20
N HIS A 93 14.66 -23.62 -11.46
CA HIS A 93 14.76 -25.08 -11.63
C HIS A 93 14.39 -25.85 -10.34
N GLN A 94 14.82 -25.35 -9.17
CA GLN A 94 14.45 -25.94 -7.88
C GLN A 94 12.94 -25.81 -7.63
N CYS A 95 12.35 -24.67 -7.96
CA CYS A 95 10.92 -24.44 -7.84
C CYS A 95 10.09 -25.39 -8.72
N ASP A 96 10.54 -25.62 -9.96
CA ASP A 96 9.89 -26.57 -10.87
C ASP A 96 9.97 -28.02 -10.37
N LEU A 97 11.10 -28.41 -9.78
CA LEU A 97 11.26 -29.72 -9.16
C LEU A 97 10.34 -29.90 -7.94
N ASP A 98 10.17 -28.87 -7.12
CA ASP A 98 9.30 -28.92 -5.94
C ASP A 98 7.81 -28.96 -6.35
N ILE A 99 7.42 -28.24 -7.40
CA ILE A 99 6.08 -28.33 -8.01
C ILE A 99 5.82 -29.74 -8.55
N LYS A 100 6.78 -30.33 -9.22
CA LYS A 100 6.65 -31.69 -9.76
C LYS A 100 6.48 -32.73 -8.66
N LYS A 101 7.29 -32.66 -7.60
CA LYS A 101 7.16 -33.53 -6.42
C LYS A 101 5.81 -33.35 -5.72
N ALA A 102 5.32 -32.12 -5.57
CA ALA A 102 4.01 -31.86 -4.98
C ALA A 102 2.87 -32.46 -5.82
N LYS A 103 2.96 -32.40 -7.15
CA LYS A 103 1.98 -33.06 -8.04
C LYS A 103 2.02 -34.58 -7.93
N GLU A 104 3.20 -35.17 -7.88
CA GLU A 104 3.38 -36.63 -7.72
C GLU A 104 2.81 -37.12 -6.37
N ILE A 105 3.05 -36.39 -5.27
CA ILE A 105 2.49 -36.71 -3.94
C ILE A 105 0.97 -36.58 -3.94
N SER A 106 0.42 -35.59 -4.62
CA SER A 106 -1.03 -35.42 -4.76
C SER A 106 -1.66 -36.55 -5.54
N GLN A 107 -1.03 -37.00 -6.62
CA GLN A 107 -1.50 -38.13 -7.45
C GLN A 107 -1.50 -39.43 -6.65
N VAL A 108 -0.42 -39.72 -5.93
CA VAL A 108 -0.30 -40.92 -5.06
C VAL A 108 -1.40 -40.94 -4.00
N LYS A 109 -1.70 -39.80 -3.37
CA LYS A 109 -2.79 -39.73 -2.38
C LYS A 109 -4.16 -39.96 -3.00
N THR A 110 -4.39 -39.45 -4.22
CA THR A 110 -5.65 -39.65 -4.94
C THR A 110 -5.83 -41.12 -5.32
N ASP A 111 -4.77 -41.78 -5.79
CA ASP A 111 -4.78 -43.20 -6.16
C ASP A 111 -4.98 -44.10 -4.93
N GLU A 112 -4.40 -43.74 -3.79
CA GLU A 112 -4.55 -44.44 -2.53
C GLU A 112 -5.99 -44.37 -1.98
N ILE A 113 -6.59 -43.18 -2.04
CA ILE A 113 -8.01 -42.98 -1.70
C ILE A 113 -8.92 -43.77 -2.62
N SER A 114 -8.65 -43.78 -3.93
CA SER A 114 -9.41 -44.56 -4.90
C SER A 114 -9.32 -46.06 -4.63
N ARG A 115 -8.14 -46.57 -4.32
CA ARG A 115 -7.94 -47.98 -3.92
C ARG A 115 -8.72 -48.36 -2.65
N VAL A 116 -8.70 -47.48 -1.63
CA VAL A 116 -9.46 -47.72 -0.37
C VAL A 116 -10.97 -47.74 -0.64
N ILE A 117 -11.47 -46.90 -1.54
CA ILE A 117 -12.89 -46.89 -1.94
C ILE A 117 -13.24 -48.18 -2.68
N THR A 118 -12.43 -48.64 -3.62
CA THR A 118 -12.64 -49.87 -4.38
C THR A 118 -12.61 -51.09 -3.45
N ILE A 119 -11.63 -51.17 -2.53
CA ILE A 119 -11.56 -52.28 -1.55
C ILE A 119 -12.79 -52.29 -0.64
N ARG A 120 -13.31 -51.14 -0.22
CA ARG A 120 -14.55 -51.07 0.59
C ARG A 120 -15.81 -51.50 -0.20
N GLN A 121 -15.85 -51.26 -1.49
CA GLN A 121 -16.92 -51.71 -2.40
C GLN A 121 -16.86 -53.22 -2.62
N ASP A 122 -15.70 -53.80 -2.85
CA ASP A 122 -15.48 -55.23 -3.10
C ASP A 122 -15.74 -56.10 -1.90
N PHE A 123 -15.50 -55.62 -0.67
CA PHE A 123 -15.72 -56.36 0.55
C PHE A 123 -17.14 -56.30 1.13
N GLY A 124 -18.11 -55.69 0.43
CA GLY A 124 -19.53 -55.67 0.83
C GLY A 124 -19.78 -55.04 2.22
N LEU A 125 -18.85 -54.27 2.74
CA LEU A 125 -18.90 -53.63 4.04
C LEU A 125 -19.79 -52.37 4.08
N MET A 126 -20.46 -52.08 2.98
CA MET A 126 -21.55 -51.09 2.94
C MET A 126 -22.88 -51.78 3.10
N GLY A 127 -23.25 -52.20 4.34
CA GLY A 127 -24.65 -52.33 4.69
C GLY A 127 -25.35 -51.00 4.36
N LYS A 128 -26.53 -51.08 3.72
CA LYS A 128 -27.43 -49.94 3.48
C LYS A 128 -27.83 -49.26 4.80
N LYS A 129 -26.92 -48.56 5.42
CA LYS A 129 -27.19 -47.41 6.28
C LYS A 129 -26.79 -46.19 5.44
N THR A 130 -27.75 -45.40 5.09
CA THR A 130 -27.57 -43.98 4.80
C THR A 130 -26.71 -43.43 5.96
N VAL A 131 -25.40 -43.54 5.80
CA VAL A 131 -24.46 -42.72 6.54
C VAL A 131 -24.79 -41.35 6.05
N GLY A 132 -25.42 -40.56 6.91
CA GLY A 132 -25.58 -39.14 6.65
C GLY A 132 -24.22 -38.66 6.12
N GLU A 133 -24.24 -37.95 5.03
CA GLU A 133 -23.10 -37.24 4.52
C GLU A 133 -22.46 -36.54 5.72
N GLN A 134 -21.37 -37.08 6.25
CA GLN A 134 -20.41 -36.25 6.90
C GLN A 134 -19.92 -35.36 5.77
N THR A 135 -20.62 -34.25 5.64
CA THR A 135 -20.09 -33.10 4.96
C THR A 135 -18.70 -32.92 5.55
N ILE A 136 -17.67 -33.34 4.80
CA ILE A 136 -16.38 -32.69 4.92
C ILE A 136 -16.78 -31.23 4.83
N ASP A 137 -16.64 -30.49 5.95
CA ASP A 137 -16.93 -29.08 5.99
C ASP A 137 -16.13 -28.46 4.85
N LYS A 138 -16.78 -28.31 3.68
CA LYS A 138 -16.24 -27.49 2.62
C LYS A 138 -16.14 -26.12 3.25
N GLU A 139 -14.92 -25.62 3.41
CA GLU A 139 -14.73 -24.25 3.85
C GLU A 139 -15.69 -23.39 3.02
N PRO A 140 -16.55 -22.60 3.66
CA PRO A 140 -17.51 -21.79 2.96
C PRO A 140 -16.77 -20.91 1.95
N ALA A 141 -17.25 -20.84 0.74
CA ALA A 141 -16.71 -19.95 -0.27
C ALA A 141 -16.72 -18.51 0.25
N LEU A 142 -15.85 -17.64 -0.28
CA LEU A 142 -15.82 -16.23 0.13
C LEU A 142 -17.21 -15.59 0.14
N GLY A 143 -18.06 -15.93 -0.86
CA GLY A 143 -19.45 -15.46 -0.96
C GLY A 143 -20.33 -15.91 0.22
N GLU A 144 -20.19 -17.15 0.68
CA GLU A 144 -20.91 -17.69 1.83
C GLU A 144 -20.46 -17.00 3.14
N TRP A 145 -19.17 -16.72 3.29
CA TRP A 145 -18.66 -15.95 4.42
C TRP A 145 -19.24 -14.53 4.45
N LEU A 146 -19.33 -13.88 3.29
CA LEU A 146 -19.90 -12.54 3.17
C LEU A 146 -21.38 -12.52 3.58
N GLN A 147 -22.18 -13.47 3.08
CA GLN A 147 -23.60 -13.61 3.43
C GLN A 147 -23.76 -13.89 4.93
N TRP A 148 -22.93 -14.77 5.48
CA TRP A 148 -22.93 -15.07 6.89
C TRP A 148 -22.63 -13.80 7.72
N PHE A 149 -21.57 -13.04 7.37
CA PHE A 149 -21.22 -11.81 8.06
C PHE A 149 -22.39 -10.79 8.04
N ASP A 150 -22.96 -10.54 6.88
CA ASP A 150 -24.06 -9.58 6.73
C ASP A 150 -25.31 -9.98 7.51
N THR A 151 -25.50 -11.29 7.76
CA THR A 151 -26.57 -11.81 8.62
C THR A 151 -26.27 -11.61 10.10
N GLN A 152 -25.03 -11.86 10.54
CA GLN A 152 -24.64 -11.73 11.94
C GLN A 152 -24.45 -10.25 12.35
N PHE A 153 -23.94 -9.44 11.44
CA PHE A 153 -23.62 -8.03 11.67
C PHE A 153 -24.31 -7.15 10.61
N PRO A 154 -25.64 -7.05 10.63
CA PRO A 154 -26.33 -6.17 9.70
C PRO A 154 -25.88 -4.74 9.91
N MET A 155 -25.76 -4.00 8.83
CA MET A 155 -25.38 -2.59 8.88
C MET A 155 -26.40 -1.78 9.71
N PRO A 156 -25.97 -1.03 10.73
CA PRO A 156 -26.88 -0.21 11.53
C PRO A 156 -27.54 0.88 10.69
N GLY A 157 -28.64 1.45 11.21
CA GLY A 157 -29.27 2.60 10.58
C GLY A 157 -28.34 3.82 10.54
N TYR A 158 -28.26 4.43 9.39
CA TYR A 158 -27.40 5.60 9.08
C TYR A 158 -28.21 6.87 8.76
N SER A 159 -29.52 6.85 8.96
CA SER A 159 -30.41 7.99 8.68
C SER A 159 -30.11 9.25 9.50
N ALA A 160 -29.41 9.09 10.63
CA ALA A 160 -28.96 10.20 11.45
C ALA A 160 -27.80 11.00 10.80
N ILE A 161 -27.25 10.52 9.68
CA ILE A 161 -26.18 11.17 8.91
C ILE A 161 -26.68 11.39 7.48
N PRO A 162 -27.43 12.47 7.23
CA PRO A 162 -28.19 12.66 5.99
C PRO A 162 -27.33 12.56 4.73
N HIS A 163 -26.12 13.12 4.76
CA HIS A 163 -25.24 13.14 3.60
C HIS A 163 -24.80 11.74 3.14
N ILE A 164 -24.55 10.82 4.07
CA ILE A 164 -24.28 9.41 3.75
C ILE A 164 -25.56 8.67 3.40
N SER A 165 -26.65 8.93 4.11
CA SER A 165 -27.89 8.20 3.91
C SER A 165 -28.47 8.38 2.51
N THR A 166 -28.35 9.57 1.94
CA THR A 166 -28.78 9.85 0.56
C THR A 166 -28.08 8.93 -0.44
N ILE A 167 -26.77 8.74 -0.30
CA ILE A 167 -25.99 7.89 -1.22
C ILE A 167 -26.26 6.40 -0.96
N LEU A 168 -26.19 5.98 0.32
CA LEU A 168 -26.32 4.57 0.67
C LEU A 168 -27.72 4.02 0.40
N ASN A 169 -28.78 4.85 0.48
CA ASN A 169 -30.12 4.44 0.12
C ASN A 169 -30.25 4.11 -1.37
N GLY A 170 -29.54 4.82 -2.23
CA GLY A 170 -29.46 4.57 -3.65
C GLY A 170 -28.56 3.38 -4.05
N CYS A 171 -27.87 2.77 -3.08
CA CYS A 171 -27.02 1.61 -3.34
C CYS A 171 -27.78 0.29 -3.07
N PRO A 172 -27.61 -0.74 -3.90
CA PRO A 172 -28.01 -2.10 -3.56
C PRO A 172 -27.44 -2.53 -2.21
N SER A 173 -28.20 -3.29 -1.42
CA SER A 173 -27.83 -3.63 -0.03
C SER A 173 -26.43 -4.23 0.10
N GLY A 174 -26.05 -5.13 -0.78
CA GLY A 174 -24.71 -5.75 -0.76
C GLY A 174 -23.55 -4.81 -1.12
N PHE A 175 -23.83 -3.62 -1.69
CA PHE A 175 -22.80 -2.61 -1.99
C PHE A 175 -22.66 -1.55 -0.89
N ARG A 176 -23.63 -1.43 -0.01
CA ARG A 176 -23.63 -0.38 1.04
C ARG A 176 -22.42 -0.39 1.95
N PRO A 177 -21.94 -1.55 2.46
CA PRO A 177 -20.72 -1.59 3.27
C PRO A 177 -19.50 -1.05 2.53
N ALA A 178 -19.30 -1.48 1.29
CA ALA A 178 -18.17 -1.04 0.46
C ALA A 178 -18.29 0.46 0.12
N MET A 179 -19.49 0.93 -0.20
CA MET A 179 -19.75 2.34 -0.47
C MET A 179 -19.52 3.20 0.78
N LEU A 180 -19.96 2.74 1.95
CA LEU A 180 -19.66 3.45 3.21
C LEU A 180 -18.17 3.62 3.42
N LEU A 181 -17.37 2.55 3.34
CA LEU A 181 -15.92 2.62 3.52
C LEU A 181 -15.25 3.52 2.49
N HIS A 182 -15.64 3.39 1.22
CA HIS A 182 -15.16 4.27 0.14
C HIS A 182 -15.42 5.74 0.44
N LEU A 183 -16.65 6.08 0.83
CA LEU A 183 -17.02 7.45 1.19
C LEU A 183 -16.23 7.95 2.41
N LEU A 184 -16.10 7.14 3.46
CA LEU A 184 -15.34 7.55 4.65
C LEU A 184 -13.87 7.84 4.30
N GLY A 185 -13.22 6.98 3.49
CA GLY A 185 -11.85 7.21 3.03
C GLY A 185 -11.71 8.49 2.19
N THR A 186 -12.67 8.71 1.28
CA THR A 186 -12.66 9.86 0.36
C THR A 186 -12.97 11.18 1.09
N TYR A 187 -14.05 11.23 1.90
CA TYR A 187 -14.37 12.42 2.71
C TYR A 187 -13.26 12.75 3.71
N GLY A 188 -12.71 11.73 4.37
CA GLY A 188 -11.60 11.90 5.30
C GLY A 188 -10.42 12.64 4.66
N ALA A 189 -10.03 12.23 3.47
CA ALA A 189 -8.92 12.87 2.75
C ALA A 189 -9.30 14.22 2.14
N LEU A 190 -10.41 14.28 1.41
CA LEU A 190 -10.70 15.43 0.56
C LEU A 190 -11.46 16.55 1.26
N CYS A 191 -12.15 16.25 2.38
CA CYS A 191 -12.97 17.23 3.09
C CYS A 191 -12.48 17.53 4.51
N PHE A 192 -11.80 16.58 5.16
CA PHE A 192 -11.50 16.68 6.60
C PHE A 192 -10.01 16.50 6.92
N SER A 193 -9.12 16.88 6.01
CA SER A 193 -7.67 16.67 6.13
C SER A 193 -7.08 17.19 7.45
N ASN A 194 -7.51 18.35 7.90
CA ASN A 194 -6.97 19.00 9.11
C ASN A 194 -7.83 18.80 10.36
N VAL A 195 -8.77 17.83 10.31
CA VAL A 195 -9.54 17.43 11.51
C VAL A 195 -8.71 16.47 12.35
N ARG A 196 -8.72 16.70 13.66
CA ARG A 196 -8.04 15.87 14.65
C ARG A 196 -8.97 15.55 15.82
N ALA A 197 -8.86 14.33 16.32
CA ALA A 197 -9.58 13.91 17.52
C ALA A 197 -8.63 13.13 18.45
N GLN A 198 -8.74 13.37 19.76
CA GLN A 198 -7.97 12.62 20.73
C GLN A 198 -8.53 11.21 20.86
N TYR A 199 -7.66 10.20 20.82
CA TYR A 199 -8.01 8.81 21.02
C TYR A 199 -7.77 8.35 22.47
N MET A 200 -8.16 7.13 22.79
CA MET A 200 -8.00 6.51 24.11
C MET A 200 -6.54 6.38 24.58
N ASP A 201 -5.58 6.39 23.67
CA ASP A 201 -4.15 6.37 23.94
C ASP A 201 -3.57 7.75 24.28
N GLY A 202 -4.42 8.79 24.32
CA GLY A 202 -4.03 10.17 24.57
C GLY A 202 -3.42 10.90 23.37
N ARG A 203 -3.27 10.23 22.22
CA ARG A 203 -2.72 10.82 20.99
C ARG A 203 -3.80 11.44 20.13
N SER A 204 -3.39 12.41 19.34
CA SER A 204 -4.24 13.02 18.32
C SER A 204 -4.25 12.15 17.06
N HIS A 205 -5.45 11.77 16.61
CA HIS A 205 -5.68 10.98 15.41
C HIS A 205 -6.41 11.80 14.36
N SER A 206 -6.20 11.44 13.10
CA SER A 206 -6.80 12.05 11.92
C SER A 206 -7.66 11.03 11.15
N PRO A 207 -8.48 11.44 10.17
CA PRO A 207 -9.35 10.54 9.40
C PRO A 207 -8.57 9.69 8.38
N SER A 208 -7.61 8.90 8.85
CA SER A 208 -6.76 8.06 8.02
C SER A 208 -7.44 6.71 7.72
N LEU A 209 -7.86 6.50 6.49
CA LEU A 209 -8.54 5.27 6.05
C LEU A 209 -7.98 4.75 4.73
N GLN A 210 -7.55 3.51 4.75
CA GLN A 210 -7.01 2.77 3.61
C GLN A 210 -8.01 1.66 3.25
N VAL A 211 -8.62 1.73 2.08
CA VAL A 211 -9.75 0.86 1.71
C VAL A 211 -9.38 -0.03 0.53
N VAL A 212 -9.68 -1.32 0.65
CA VAL A 212 -9.54 -2.29 -0.44
C VAL A 212 -10.86 -3.03 -0.64
N ILE A 213 -11.45 -2.87 -1.83
CA ILE A 213 -12.73 -3.49 -2.19
C ILE A 213 -12.48 -4.68 -3.11
N VAL A 214 -12.91 -5.85 -2.64
CA VAL A 214 -12.76 -7.12 -3.35
C VAL A 214 -14.05 -7.46 -4.08
N GLY A 215 -13.97 -7.77 -5.36
CA GLY A 215 -15.13 -8.21 -6.14
C GLY A 215 -14.73 -9.01 -7.37
N ALA A 216 -15.55 -9.94 -7.80
CA ALA A 216 -15.34 -10.73 -8.99
C ALA A 216 -15.17 -9.85 -10.24
N GLN A 217 -14.67 -10.40 -11.32
CA GLN A 217 -14.65 -9.71 -12.60
C GLN A 217 -16.09 -9.42 -13.04
N GLY A 218 -16.36 -8.20 -13.51
CA GLY A 218 -17.72 -7.80 -13.91
C GLY A 218 -18.68 -7.50 -12.76
N SER A 219 -18.24 -7.46 -11.49
CA SER A 219 -19.09 -7.24 -10.30
C SER A 219 -19.50 -5.78 -10.07
N GLY A 220 -19.32 -4.86 -11.00
CA GLY A 220 -19.75 -3.47 -10.85
C GLY A 220 -18.79 -2.57 -10.05
N LYS A 221 -17.52 -2.96 -9.84
CA LYS A 221 -16.52 -2.18 -9.09
C LYS A 221 -16.30 -0.76 -9.60
N SER A 222 -16.58 -0.49 -10.88
CA SER A 222 -16.43 0.83 -11.50
C SER A 222 -17.30 1.92 -10.85
N ILE A 223 -18.37 1.54 -10.16
CA ILE A 223 -19.25 2.49 -9.46
C ILE A 223 -18.49 3.37 -8.47
N PHE A 224 -17.53 2.81 -7.74
CA PHE A 224 -16.74 3.57 -6.76
C PHE A 224 -15.91 4.67 -7.44
N LYS A 225 -15.34 4.37 -8.61
CA LYS A 225 -14.63 5.37 -9.41
C LYS A 225 -15.57 6.42 -9.99
N ASN A 226 -16.76 6.02 -10.43
CA ASN A 226 -17.75 6.95 -10.97
C ASN A 226 -18.21 7.94 -9.88
N VAL A 227 -18.57 7.43 -8.68
CA VAL A 227 -18.94 8.27 -7.53
C VAL A 227 -17.83 9.27 -7.19
N TYR A 228 -16.57 8.85 -7.28
CA TYR A 228 -15.43 9.71 -7.03
C TYR A 228 -15.16 10.71 -8.18
N GLU A 229 -15.00 10.25 -9.43
CA GLU A 229 -14.54 11.11 -10.52
C GLU A 229 -15.65 11.87 -11.26
N GLN A 230 -16.86 11.29 -11.32
CA GLN A 230 -17.95 11.82 -12.13
C GLN A 230 -19.07 12.45 -11.32
N ASP A 231 -19.32 11.89 -10.10
CA ASP A 231 -20.44 12.34 -9.28
C ASP A 231 -19.98 13.31 -8.17
N LEU A 232 -19.80 12.83 -6.95
CA LEU A 232 -19.60 13.66 -5.77
C LEU A 232 -18.36 14.56 -5.80
N PHE A 233 -17.21 14.01 -6.15
CA PHE A 233 -15.93 14.72 -6.07
C PHE A 233 -15.42 15.21 -7.43
N HIS A 234 -16.31 15.24 -8.43
CA HIS A 234 -15.96 15.66 -9.78
C HIS A 234 -15.23 17.02 -9.82
N ARG A 235 -15.76 18.02 -9.10
CA ARG A 235 -15.17 19.36 -9.06
C ARG A 235 -13.76 19.33 -8.47
N VAL A 236 -13.53 18.55 -7.41
CA VAL A 236 -12.21 18.39 -6.78
C VAL A 236 -11.21 17.75 -7.76
N VAL A 237 -11.62 16.67 -8.41
CA VAL A 237 -10.78 15.97 -9.39
C VAL A 237 -10.43 16.85 -10.57
N MET A 238 -11.38 17.61 -11.09
CA MET A 238 -11.14 18.53 -12.21
C MET A 238 -10.23 19.68 -11.82
N GLU A 239 -10.43 20.28 -10.64
CA GLU A 239 -9.56 21.33 -10.11
C GLU A 239 -8.11 20.84 -9.98
N ASP A 240 -7.90 19.66 -9.40
CA ASP A 240 -6.56 19.11 -9.22
C ASP A 240 -5.88 18.72 -10.55
N ARG A 241 -6.67 18.28 -11.55
CA ARG A 241 -6.17 18.06 -12.92
C ARG A 241 -5.69 19.36 -13.58
N GLU A 242 -6.39 20.46 -13.36
CA GLU A 242 -5.99 21.79 -13.86
C GLU A 242 -4.73 22.29 -13.14
N LYS A 243 -4.67 22.14 -11.81
CA LYS A 243 -3.48 22.46 -11.01
C LYS A 243 -2.26 21.68 -11.49
N ALA A 244 -2.40 20.38 -11.69
CA ALA A 244 -1.32 19.52 -12.17
C ALA A 244 -0.81 19.93 -13.56
N ARG A 245 -1.69 20.41 -14.44
CA ARG A 245 -1.31 20.94 -15.78
C ARG A 245 -0.62 22.29 -15.69
N SER A 246 -1.09 23.17 -14.82
CA SER A 246 -0.54 24.52 -14.65
C SER A 246 0.84 24.51 -14.01
N ASN A 247 1.16 23.48 -13.23
CA ASN A 247 2.42 23.27 -12.50
C ASN A 247 2.91 24.53 -11.77
N LYS A 248 1.98 25.31 -11.22
CA LYS A 248 2.30 26.50 -10.43
C LYS A 248 2.76 26.08 -9.04
N PRO A 249 3.78 26.73 -8.46
CA PRO A 249 4.08 26.58 -7.05
C PRO A 249 2.90 27.08 -6.20
N ASP A 250 2.86 26.70 -4.94
CA ASP A 250 1.86 27.12 -3.96
C ASP A 250 0.41 26.67 -4.25
N GLN A 251 0.26 25.55 -4.96
CA GLN A 251 -1.02 24.89 -5.18
C GLN A 251 -1.06 23.52 -4.53
N ILE A 252 -2.04 23.31 -3.66
CA ILE A 252 -2.28 22.02 -2.99
C ILE A 252 -3.04 21.11 -3.94
N ILE A 253 -2.48 19.92 -4.18
CA ILE A 253 -3.09 18.83 -4.97
C ILE A 253 -3.44 17.70 -4.01
N GLN A 254 -4.71 17.32 -3.95
CA GLN A 254 -5.18 16.24 -3.10
C GLN A 254 -5.35 14.90 -3.85
N THR A 255 -5.55 14.92 -5.15
CA THR A 255 -5.81 13.72 -5.94
C THR A 255 -4.55 13.27 -6.68
N ILE A 256 -4.13 12.04 -6.44
CA ILE A 256 -2.94 11.48 -7.09
C ILE A 256 -3.24 10.13 -7.75
N GLY A 257 -2.54 9.86 -8.85
CA GLY A 257 -2.61 8.54 -9.50
C GLY A 257 -1.74 7.50 -8.80
N SER A 258 -2.11 6.24 -8.93
CA SER A 258 -1.38 5.10 -8.35
C SER A 258 0.00 4.88 -8.98
N GLU A 259 0.24 5.38 -10.19
CA GLU A 259 1.52 5.28 -10.91
C GLU A 259 2.49 6.43 -10.62
N ILE A 260 2.24 7.18 -9.55
CA ILE A 260 3.10 8.30 -9.16
C ILE A 260 4.53 7.83 -8.87
N SER A 261 5.54 8.53 -9.38
CA SER A 261 6.93 8.24 -9.05
C SER A 261 7.24 8.64 -7.60
N LYS A 262 8.21 7.94 -6.97
CA LYS A 262 8.65 8.26 -5.61
C LYS A 262 9.11 9.71 -5.47
N ALA A 263 9.86 10.23 -6.43
CA ALA A 263 10.33 11.61 -6.41
C ALA A 263 9.16 12.59 -6.42
N ARG A 264 8.17 12.40 -7.32
CA ARG A 264 7.01 13.28 -7.42
C ARG A 264 6.13 13.21 -6.17
N LEU A 265 5.92 12.01 -5.59
CA LEU A 265 5.16 11.88 -4.36
C LEU A 265 5.83 12.64 -3.20
N LEU A 266 7.16 12.53 -3.08
CA LEU A 266 7.91 13.23 -2.04
C LEU A 266 7.87 14.76 -2.21
N GLU A 267 7.95 15.26 -3.44
CA GLU A 267 7.73 16.69 -3.74
C GLU A 267 6.34 17.16 -3.30
N LEU A 268 5.30 16.38 -3.62
CA LEU A 268 3.95 16.70 -3.21
C LEU A 268 3.77 16.66 -1.69
N VAL A 269 4.33 15.65 -1.00
CA VAL A 269 4.30 15.58 0.47
C VAL A 269 4.95 16.81 1.10
N ALA A 270 6.08 17.26 0.56
CA ALA A 270 6.75 18.47 1.05
C ALA A 270 5.95 19.76 0.78
N GLY A 271 5.22 19.81 -0.33
CA GLY A 271 4.45 20.99 -0.74
C GLY A 271 3.00 21.04 -0.24
N ASN A 272 2.46 19.94 0.27
CA ASN A 272 1.03 19.84 0.60
C ASN A 272 0.66 20.29 2.02
N HIS A 273 1.64 20.67 2.85
CA HIS A 273 1.40 21.26 4.18
C HIS A 273 0.42 20.45 5.05
N ASP A 274 0.67 19.15 5.20
CA ASP A 274 -0.15 18.22 6.01
C ASP A 274 -1.59 17.97 5.50
N VAL A 275 -1.91 18.38 4.28
CA VAL A 275 -3.17 18.05 3.62
C VAL A 275 -3.10 16.65 3.02
N TYR A 276 -4.16 15.86 3.19
CA TYR A 276 -4.24 14.49 2.70
C TYR A 276 -4.21 14.40 1.17
N PHE A 277 -3.51 13.38 0.70
CA PHE A 277 -3.68 12.85 -0.65
C PHE A 277 -4.74 11.75 -0.67
N TYR A 278 -5.38 11.61 -1.81
CA TYR A 278 -6.29 10.52 -2.08
C TYR A 278 -6.00 9.88 -3.44
N SER A 279 -6.06 8.56 -3.50
CA SER A 279 -5.94 7.81 -4.74
C SER A 279 -7.08 6.81 -4.88
N MET A 280 -7.72 6.79 -6.04
CA MET A 280 -8.70 5.79 -6.42
C MET A 280 -8.19 4.97 -7.59
N GLU A 281 -8.12 3.64 -7.41
CA GLU A 281 -7.68 2.74 -8.48
C GLU A 281 -8.62 1.53 -8.61
N THR A 282 -9.08 1.27 -9.83
CA THR A 282 -10.00 0.17 -10.10
C THR A 282 -9.32 -1.19 -10.25
N GLU A 283 -8.02 -1.18 -10.50
CA GLU A 283 -7.22 -2.40 -10.67
C GLU A 283 -6.00 -2.36 -9.75
N ILE A 284 -6.09 -3.05 -8.61
CA ILE A 284 -5.01 -3.10 -7.61
C ILE A 284 -3.69 -3.66 -8.17
N ASP A 285 -3.73 -4.44 -9.25
CA ASP A 285 -2.53 -4.92 -9.93
C ASP A 285 -1.71 -3.76 -10.55
N THR A 286 -2.35 -2.66 -10.97
CA THR A 286 -1.66 -1.44 -11.44
C THR A 286 -0.84 -0.83 -10.32
N VAL A 287 -1.44 -0.71 -9.14
CA VAL A 287 -0.75 -0.24 -7.92
C VAL A 287 0.44 -1.12 -7.58
N ARG A 288 0.27 -2.45 -7.67
CA ARG A 288 1.34 -3.41 -7.42
C ARG A 288 2.53 -3.22 -8.35
N GLN A 289 2.31 -2.90 -9.61
CA GLN A 289 3.41 -2.61 -10.53
C GLN A 289 4.24 -1.40 -10.08
N SER A 290 3.58 -0.37 -9.56
CA SER A 290 4.26 0.78 -8.96
C SER A 290 5.10 0.39 -7.74
N PHE A 291 4.59 -0.48 -6.86
CA PHE A 291 5.33 -1.01 -5.70
C PHE A 291 6.60 -1.75 -6.09
N THR A 292 6.52 -2.64 -7.10
CA THR A 292 7.63 -3.50 -7.51
C THR A 292 8.69 -2.78 -8.34
N LYS A 293 8.33 -1.71 -9.04
CA LYS A 293 9.22 -0.95 -9.93
C LYS A 293 9.87 0.27 -9.27
N GLY A 294 9.82 0.38 -7.94
CA GLY A 294 10.37 1.54 -7.23
C GLY A 294 9.53 2.81 -7.39
N GLY A 295 8.22 2.66 -7.60
CA GLY A 295 7.25 3.76 -7.62
C GLY A 295 7.11 4.45 -6.26
N GLY A 296 6.25 5.46 -6.20
CA GLY A 296 6.06 6.30 -5.00
C GLY A 296 5.41 5.56 -3.83
N LEU A 297 4.53 4.61 -4.13
CA LEU A 297 3.82 3.86 -3.10
C LEU A 297 4.63 2.63 -2.67
N SER A 298 4.78 2.43 -1.37
CA SER A 298 5.44 1.26 -0.77
C SER A 298 4.74 0.87 0.53
N SER A 299 4.91 -0.37 1.01
CA SER A 299 4.33 -0.84 2.28
C SER A 299 4.73 0.07 3.45
N ASP A 300 5.99 0.48 3.53
CA ASP A 300 6.46 1.41 4.57
C ASP A 300 5.74 2.77 4.51
N LEU A 301 5.58 3.33 3.31
CA LEU A 301 4.85 4.59 3.14
C LEU A 301 3.38 4.47 3.57
N LEU A 302 2.71 3.36 3.20
CA LEU A 302 1.31 3.14 3.57
C LEU A 302 1.14 2.99 5.08
N ARG A 303 2.06 2.30 5.76
CA ARG A 303 2.04 2.21 7.23
C ARG A 303 2.24 3.57 7.89
N LYS A 304 3.21 4.35 7.43
CA LYS A 304 3.47 5.71 7.92
C LYS A 304 2.27 6.63 7.68
N ALA A 305 1.65 6.53 6.51
CA ALA A 305 0.46 7.30 6.19
C ALA A 305 -0.72 7.00 7.11
N PHE A 306 -0.91 5.73 7.48
CA PHE A 306 -1.99 5.34 8.41
C PHE A 306 -1.81 5.97 9.80
N SER A 307 -0.57 6.01 10.30
CA SER A 307 -0.24 6.55 11.62
C SER A 307 0.13 8.04 11.57
N ASN A 308 0.09 8.67 10.38
CA ASN A 308 0.57 10.03 10.12
C ASN A 308 2.02 10.24 10.62
N GLU A 309 2.86 9.24 10.41
CA GLU A 309 4.27 9.30 10.77
C GLU A 309 5.07 10.15 9.77
N SER A 310 6.21 10.63 10.23
CA SER A 310 7.08 11.46 9.40
C SER A 310 7.99 10.64 8.49
N ILE A 311 8.33 11.22 7.36
CA ILE A 311 9.42 10.81 6.50
C ILE A 311 10.48 11.90 6.45
N SER A 312 11.74 11.50 6.52
CA SER A 312 12.86 12.42 6.35
C SER A 312 13.33 12.38 4.90
N LEU A 313 13.42 13.54 4.29
CA LEU A 313 13.87 13.72 2.91
C LEU A 313 15.22 14.43 2.89
N ASP A 314 16.19 13.84 2.21
CA ASP A 314 17.49 14.46 1.89
C ASP A 314 17.86 14.15 0.44
N ASN A 315 17.08 14.66 -0.51
CA ASN A 315 17.30 14.42 -1.93
C ASN A 315 18.09 15.57 -2.56
N LYS A 316 19.35 15.32 -2.88
CA LYS A 316 20.26 16.27 -3.57
C LYS A 316 19.99 16.46 -5.08
N HIS A 317 19.11 15.65 -5.68
CA HIS A 317 19.00 15.55 -7.15
C HIS A 317 17.67 15.99 -7.75
N THR A 318 16.74 16.51 -6.98
CA THR A 318 15.50 17.08 -7.50
C THR A 318 15.70 18.55 -7.79
N ARG A 319 15.08 19.07 -8.88
CA ARG A 319 15.11 20.50 -9.24
C ARG A 319 14.64 21.42 -8.11
N ASN A 320 13.84 20.88 -7.19
CA ASN A 320 13.45 21.50 -5.93
C ASN A 320 14.16 20.76 -4.81
N GLU A 321 15.07 21.40 -4.10
CA GLU A 321 15.74 20.86 -2.92
C GLU A 321 14.73 20.62 -1.80
N CYS A 322 14.07 19.45 -1.80
CA CYS A 322 13.20 19.05 -0.71
C CYS A 322 14.05 18.44 0.41
N ARG A 323 14.34 19.22 1.44
CA ARG A 323 15.01 18.76 2.66
C ARG A 323 14.13 19.01 3.85
N GLY A 324 13.99 18.04 4.71
CA GLY A 324 13.22 18.18 5.94
C GLY A 324 12.53 16.89 6.36
N THR A 325 11.74 17.03 7.41
CA THR A 325 10.88 15.96 7.93
C THR A 325 9.43 16.38 7.71
N PHE A 326 8.68 15.55 7.02
CA PHE A 326 7.30 15.82 6.62
C PHE A 326 6.38 14.69 7.08
N LEU A 327 5.20 15.02 7.55
CA LEU A 327 4.16 14.04 7.87
C LEU A 327 3.52 13.50 6.60
N VAL A 328 3.17 12.22 6.59
CA VAL A 328 2.52 11.58 5.44
C VAL A 328 1.03 11.44 5.73
N TYR A 329 0.22 12.05 4.88
CA TYR A 329 -1.23 12.00 4.93
C TYR A 329 -1.76 11.41 3.62
N PHE A 330 -2.19 10.15 3.64
CA PHE A 330 -2.63 9.48 2.43
C PHE A 330 -3.73 8.45 2.70
N ASN A 331 -4.87 8.66 2.07
CA ASN A 331 -5.96 7.69 2.00
C ASN A 331 -6.10 7.14 0.58
N TYR A 332 -6.66 5.96 0.47
CA TYR A 332 -6.94 5.38 -0.84
C TYR A 332 -8.15 4.45 -0.81
N THR A 333 -8.76 4.28 -1.98
CA THR A 333 -9.65 3.16 -2.27
C THR A 333 -9.12 2.42 -3.48
N PHE A 334 -8.66 1.19 -3.29
CA PHE A 334 -8.25 0.31 -4.38
C PHE A 334 -9.25 -0.81 -4.54
N THR A 335 -9.58 -1.17 -5.79
CA THR A 335 -10.44 -2.31 -6.03
C THR A 335 -9.69 -3.40 -6.79
N GLY A 336 -10.12 -4.64 -6.63
CA GLY A 336 -9.50 -5.76 -7.33
C GLY A 336 -10.29 -7.04 -7.22
N THR A 337 -9.91 -8.02 -8.05
CA THR A 337 -10.43 -9.38 -7.92
C THR A 337 -9.79 -10.05 -6.69
N PRO A 338 -10.42 -11.10 -6.10
CA PRO A 338 -9.82 -11.85 -5.00
C PRO A 338 -8.40 -12.32 -5.28
N LYS A 339 -8.13 -12.72 -6.53
CA LYS A 339 -6.81 -13.17 -6.97
C LYS A 339 -5.79 -12.01 -7.05
N ALA A 340 -6.22 -10.83 -7.49
CA ALA A 340 -5.37 -9.64 -7.55
C ALA A 340 -5.00 -9.13 -6.16
N VAL A 341 -5.99 -9.10 -5.23
CA VAL A 341 -5.76 -8.68 -3.84
C VAL A 341 -4.79 -9.62 -3.13
N ARG A 342 -4.92 -10.95 -3.32
CA ARG A 342 -3.95 -11.94 -2.79
C ARG A 342 -2.54 -11.79 -3.36
N ARG A 343 -2.40 -11.36 -4.62
CA ARG A 343 -1.09 -11.04 -5.21
C ARG A 343 -0.48 -9.78 -4.65
N PHE A 344 -1.31 -8.83 -4.25
CA PHE A 344 -0.87 -7.55 -3.69
C PHE A 344 -0.47 -7.71 -2.21
N PHE A 345 -1.34 -8.28 -1.39
CA PHE A 345 -1.08 -8.59 0.02
C PHE A 345 -0.58 -10.03 0.15
N LYS A 346 0.72 -10.20 0.20
CA LYS A 346 1.40 -11.45 0.48
C LYS A 346 1.60 -11.62 1.99
N GLU A 347 2.25 -12.70 2.40
CA GLU A 347 2.60 -13.00 3.78
C GLU A 347 3.33 -11.84 4.46
N GLU A 348 4.31 -11.25 3.76
CA GLU A 348 5.12 -10.12 4.24
C GLU A 348 4.26 -8.91 4.68
N GLU A 349 3.20 -8.55 3.93
CA GLU A 349 2.33 -7.42 4.25
C GLU A 349 1.40 -7.70 5.44
N TYR A 350 1.19 -8.97 5.78
CA TYR A 350 0.48 -9.36 7.01
C TYR A 350 1.42 -9.34 8.22
N GLU A 351 2.63 -9.87 8.08
CA GLU A 351 3.64 -9.90 9.14
C GLU A 351 4.13 -8.50 9.52
N ASP A 352 4.38 -7.64 8.54
CA ASP A 352 4.82 -6.25 8.76
C ASP A 352 3.69 -5.32 9.24
N GLY A 353 2.46 -5.83 9.27
CA GLY A 353 1.28 -5.14 9.77
C GLY A 353 0.66 -4.15 8.77
N THR A 354 1.06 -4.13 7.50
CA THR A 354 0.44 -3.30 6.45
C THR A 354 -1.02 -3.70 6.26
N ALA A 355 -1.30 -4.99 6.08
CA ALA A 355 -2.66 -5.49 5.84
C ALA A 355 -3.63 -5.20 7.00
N SER A 356 -3.17 -5.21 8.25
CA SER A 356 -4.02 -4.93 9.41
C SER A 356 -4.40 -3.45 9.59
N ARG A 357 -3.91 -2.56 8.74
CA ARG A 357 -4.30 -1.15 8.65
C ARG A 357 -5.31 -0.88 7.55
N VAL A 358 -5.64 -1.90 6.77
CA VAL A 358 -6.52 -1.81 5.60
C VAL A 358 -7.93 -2.22 5.95
N CYS A 359 -8.91 -1.41 5.55
CA CYS A 359 -10.32 -1.75 5.59
C CYS A 359 -10.64 -2.63 4.38
N PHE A 360 -10.56 -3.93 4.53
CA PHE A 360 -11.02 -4.85 3.49
C PHE A 360 -12.55 -4.86 3.44
N CYS A 361 -13.08 -4.83 2.25
CA CYS A 361 -14.51 -5.02 1.99
C CYS A 361 -14.69 -5.90 0.76
N ALA A 362 -15.83 -6.55 0.65
CA ALA A 362 -16.18 -7.28 -0.56
C ALA A 362 -17.58 -6.87 -1.02
N ILE A 363 -17.77 -6.92 -2.33
CA ILE A 363 -19.08 -6.75 -2.96
C ILE A 363 -19.60 -8.10 -3.46
N PRO A 364 -20.93 -8.29 -3.53
CA PRO A 364 -21.50 -9.56 -3.90
C PRO A 364 -21.16 -9.96 -5.34
N GLU A 365 -21.16 -11.26 -5.59
CA GLU A 365 -21.15 -11.80 -6.95
C GLU A 365 -22.54 -11.66 -7.54
N LEU A 366 -22.65 -10.96 -8.65
CA LEU A 366 -23.95 -10.63 -9.24
C LEU A 366 -24.50 -11.70 -10.18
N GLY A 367 -23.69 -12.73 -10.50
CA GLY A 367 -24.06 -13.70 -11.53
C GLY A 367 -24.29 -13.00 -12.89
N HIS A 368 -25.53 -13.02 -13.35
CA HIS A 368 -25.95 -12.32 -14.58
C HIS A 368 -26.71 -11.01 -14.34
N SER A 369 -26.86 -10.60 -13.07
CA SER A 369 -27.59 -9.38 -12.72
C SER A 369 -26.69 -8.15 -12.87
N ILE A 370 -27.25 -7.04 -13.32
CA ILE A 370 -26.59 -5.74 -13.33
C ILE A 370 -27.06 -5.01 -12.05
N PRO A 371 -26.15 -4.51 -11.19
CA PRO A 371 -26.57 -3.76 -10.01
C PRO A 371 -27.14 -2.42 -10.45
N GLU A 372 -28.32 -2.10 -9.95
CA GLU A 372 -28.98 -0.82 -10.17
C GLU A 372 -28.64 0.12 -9.02
N PHE A 373 -28.15 1.31 -9.35
CA PHE A 373 -27.82 2.37 -8.42
C PHE A 373 -28.72 3.57 -8.71
N ASP A 374 -29.42 4.02 -7.69
CA ASP A 374 -30.25 5.23 -7.70
C ASP A 374 -29.53 6.33 -6.91
N LEU A 375 -28.45 6.83 -7.48
CA LEU A 375 -27.60 7.86 -6.84
C LEU A 375 -28.16 9.25 -7.08
N PRO A 376 -27.86 10.23 -6.19
CA PRO A 376 -28.31 11.61 -6.37
C PRO A 376 -27.86 12.19 -7.72
N GLU A 377 -28.79 12.87 -8.38
CA GLU A 377 -28.55 13.54 -9.66
C GLU A 377 -29.05 15.00 -9.63
N GLY A 378 -28.73 15.76 -10.66
CA GLY A 378 -29.23 17.12 -10.86
C GLY A 378 -28.96 18.04 -9.67
N GLU A 379 -30.01 18.73 -9.21
CA GLU A 379 -29.93 19.73 -8.14
C GLU A 379 -29.48 19.15 -6.78
N GLU A 380 -29.87 17.91 -6.48
CA GLU A 380 -29.47 17.24 -5.24
C GLU A 380 -27.98 16.95 -5.22
N LEU A 381 -27.43 16.43 -6.32
CA LEU A 381 -25.99 16.22 -6.49
C LEU A 381 -25.21 17.53 -6.38
N GLU A 382 -25.68 18.61 -7.01
CA GLU A 382 -25.03 19.91 -6.94
C GLU A 382 -25.01 20.46 -5.50
N LYS A 383 -26.10 20.33 -4.74
CA LYS A 383 -26.14 20.68 -3.29
C LYS A 383 -25.12 19.90 -2.48
N MET A 384 -24.90 18.61 -2.83
CA MET A 384 -23.89 17.78 -2.18
C MET A 384 -22.48 18.26 -2.52
N ARG A 385 -22.21 18.60 -3.78
CA ARG A 385 -20.94 19.17 -4.24
C ARG A 385 -20.63 20.52 -3.59
N ASP A 386 -21.62 21.40 -3.48
CA ASP A 386 -21.46 22.69 -2.78
C ASP A 386 -21.11 22.49 -1.28
N ARG A 387 -21.62 21.45 -0.67
CA ARG A 387 -21.28 21.11 0.72
C ARG A 387 -19.85 20.56 0.82
N ILE A 388 -19.44 19.73 -0.14
CA ILE A 388 -18.06 19.23 -0.24
C ILE A 388 -17.08 20.40 -0.41
N ASP A 389 -17.37 21.34 -1.29
CA ASP A 389 -16.53 22.53 -1.51
C ASP A 389 -16.38 23.36 -0.23
N LYS A 390 -17.49 23.59 0.52
CA LYS A 390 -17.47 24.27 1.82
C LYS A 390 -16.65 23.55 2.88
N TRP A 391 -16.80 22.23 3.02
CA TRP A 391 -16.00 21.45 3.97
C TRP A 391 -14.52 21.47 3.60
N ARG A 392 -14.21 21.38 2.33
CA ARG A 392 -12.86 21.44 1.81
C ARG A 392 -12.19 22.79 2.12
N GLU A 393 -12.92 23.89 1.89
CA GLU A 393 -12.46 25.23 2.23
C GLU A 393 -12.26 25.42 3.74
N GLN A 394 -13.12 24.84 4.56
CA GLN A 394 -13.09 24.97 6.01
C GLN A 394 -12.00 24.10 6.66
N TYR A 395 -11.80 22.85 6.18
CA TYR A 395 -10.98 21.85 6.88
C TYR A 395 -9.78 21.32 6.08
N CYS A 396 -9.59 21.75 4.84
CA CYS A 396 -8.41 21.35 4.08
C CYS A 396 -7.56 22.56 3.70
N PHE A 397 -8.03 23.39 2.81
CA PHE A 397 -7.37 24.63 2.39
C PHE A 397 -8.37 25.55 1.70
N ARG A 398 -8.03 26.83 1.68
CA ARG A 398 -8.78 27.87 0.95
C ARG A 398 -7.89 28.49 -0.14
N ARG A 399 -8.49 28.86 -1.26
CA ARG A 399 -7.79 29.58 -2.32
C ARG A 399 -7.95 31.09 -2.15
N THR A 400 -6.83 31.82 -2.23
CA THR A 400 -6.85 33.28 -2.27
C THR A 400 -7.28 33.80 -3.65
N LYS A 401 -7.56 35.11 -3.74
CA LYS A 401 -7.87 35.75 -5.01
C LYS A 401 -6.71 35.69 -6.02
N GLU A 402 -5.49 35.59 -5.51
CA GLU A 402 -4.26 35.48 -6.31
C GLU A 402 -4.00 34.05 -6.79
N GLY A 403 -4.84 33.07 -6.36
CA GLY A 403 -4.75 31.67 -6.76
C GLY A 403 -3.77 30.84 -5.94
N ILE A 404 -3.36 31.33 -4.75
CA ILE A 404 -2.53 30.62 -3.79
C ILE A 404 -3.42 29.80 -2.86
N ASP A 405 -3.08 28.53 -2.62
CA ASP A 405 -3.78 27.68 -1.68
C ASP A 405 -3.16 27.82 -0.28
N ILE A 406 -3.98 28.20 0.70
CA ILE A 406 -3.58 28.35 2.11
C ILE A 406 -4.20 27.20 2.91
N PRO A 407 -3.40 26.32 3.55
CA PRO A 407 -3.92 25.26 4.41
C PRO A 407 -4.85 25.80 5.49
N ALA A 408 -5.91 25.05 5.79
CA ALA A 408 -6.79 25.35 6.91
C ALA A 408 -6.07 25.07 8.24
N ASN A 409 -6.46 25.78 9.29
CA ASN A 409 -5.97 25.49 10.64
C ASN A 409 -6.44 24.10 11.10
N GLU A 410 -5.66 23.47 11.99
CA GLU A 410 -6.08 22.25 12.66
C GLU A 410 -7.40 22.46 13.39
N HIS A 411 -8.38 21.60 13.11
CA HIS A 411 -9.67 21.56 13.76
C HIS A 411 -9.73 20.39 14.71
N ARG A 412 -9.93 20.65 16.00
CA ARG A 412 -10.03 19.63 17.04
C ARG A 412 -11.48 19.37 17.39
N THR A 413 -11.86 18.09 17.37
CA THR A 413 -13.20 17.65 17.72
C THR A 413 -13.19 16.59 18.81
N ASP A 414 -14.27 16.45 19.57
CA ASP A 414 -14.39 15.51 20.70
C ASP A 414 -15.27 14.32 20.31
N LEU A 415 -14.65 13.14 20.30
CA LEU A 415 -15.30 11.85 20.08
C LEU A 415 -15.20 10.93 21.32
N SER A 416 -15.01 11.49 22.51
CA SER A 416 -14.89 10.68 23.73
C SER A 416 -16.10 9.75 23.98
N TYR A 417 -17.26 10.09 23.46
CA TYR A 417 -18.47 9.27 23.55
C TYR A 417 -18.39 7.91 22.84
N VAL A 418 -17.47 7.72 21.87
CA VAL A 418 -17.27 6.41 21.22
C VAL A 418 -16.30 5.50 21.99
N PHE A 419 -15.59 6.02 22.99
CA PHE A 419 -14.54 5.27 23.70
C PHE A 419 -15.09 4.07 24.48
N GLY A 420 -16.25 4.24 25.13
CA GLY A 420 -16.91 3.14 25.82
C GLY A 420 -17.20 1.98 24.90
N THR A 421 -17.78 2.23 23.75
CA THR A 421 -18.08 1.24 22.70
C THR A 421 -16.81 0.51 22.25
N LEU A 422 -15.74 1.25 21.93
CA LEU A 422 -14.48 0.65 21.45
C LEU A 422 -13.77 -0.15 22.54
N LYS A 423 -13.71 0.34 23.79
CA LYS A 423 -13.11 -0.41 24.92
C LYS A 423 -13.80 -1.74 25.12
N HIS A 424 -15.13 -1.72 25.23
CA HIS A 424 -15.91 -2.93 25.40
C HIS A 424 -15.74 -3.90 24.20
N TRP A 425 -15.73 -3.38 22.99
CA TRP A 425 -15.45 -4.19 21.79
C TRP A 425 -14.07 -4.86 21.86
N ILE A 426 -13.00 -4.13 22.23
CA ILE A 426 -11.64 -4.68 22.37
C ILE A 426 -11.60 -5.79 23.43
N GLU A 427 -12.23 -5.59 24.58
CA GLU A 427 -12.30 -6.60 25.65
C GLU A 427 -12.95 -7.88 25.14
N LYS A 428 -14.09 -7.78 24.46
CA LYS A 428 -14.75 -8.95 23.86
C LYS A 428 -13.89 -9.66 22.82
N GLN A 429 -13.13 -8.93 21.98
CA GLN A 429 -12.22 -9.58 21.03
C GLN A 429 -11.13 -10.39 21.75
N LYS A 430 -10.63 -9.92 22.89
CA LYS A 430 -9.61 -10.63 23.69
C LYS A 430 -10.12 -11.90 24.33
N GLU A 431 -11.41 -11.96 24.65
CA GLU A 431 -12.06 -13.13 25.27
C GLU A 431 -12.32 -14.29 24.28
N MET A 432 -12.17 -14.05 22.96
CA MET A 432 -12.57 -15.01 21.92
C MET A 432 -11.53 -16.10 21.60
N GLY A 433 -10.46 -16.24 22.34
CA GLY A 433 -9.50 -17.37 22.19
C GLY A 433 -8.58 -17.32 20.96
N ASP A 434 -8.85 -16.47 19.96
CA ASP A 434 -8.06 -16.33 18.73
C ASP A 434 -6.91 -15.34 18.92
N GLU A 435 -5.66 -15.82 18.88
CA GLU A 435 -4.48 -14.97 19.10
C GLU A 435 -4.34 -13.89 18.02
N THR A 436 -4.56 -14.20 16.73
CA THR A 436 -4.51 -13.21 15.67
C THR A 436 -5.53 -12.09 15.91
N ARG A 437 -6.74 -12.45 16.35
CA ARG A 437 -7.80 -11.50 16.70
C ARG A 437 -7.36 -10.59 17.85
N LYS A 438 -6.75 -11.13 18.89
CA LYS A 438 -6.23 -10.36 20.04
C LYS A 438 -5.15 -9.38 19.60
N GLU A 439 -4.19 -9.84 18.80
CA GLU A 439 -3.07 -9.03 18.31
C GLU A 439 -3.54 -7.83 17.48
N VAL A 440 -4.53 -8.00 16.61
CA VAL A 440 -4.99 -6.94 15.73
C VAL A 440 -6.13 -6.09 16.29
N SER A 441 -6.76 -6.49 17.42
CA SER A 441 -7.96 -5.84 17.96
C SER A 441 -7.78 -4.33 18.22
N LEU A 442 -6.67 -3.93 18.82
CA LEU A 442 -6.36 -2.51 19.08
C LEU A 442 -6.26 -1.71 17.78
N ARG A 443 -5.68 -2.32 16.73
CA ARG A 443 -5.51 -1.67 15.44
C ARG A 443 -6.85 -1.55 14.70
N MET A 444 -7.69 -2.58 14.75
CA MET A 444 -9.03 -2.52 14.17
C MET A 444 -9.93 -1.48 14.86
N ALA A 445 -9.80 -1.34 16.18
CA ALA A 445 -10.46 -0.29 16.93
C ALA A 445 -9.98 1.11 16.50
N THR A 446 -8.67 1.27 16.24
CA THR A 446 -8.11 2.53 15.72
C THR A 446 -8.65 2.84 14.32
N VAL A 447 -8.71 1.85 13.43
CA VAL A 447 -9.32 2.00 12.10
C VAL A 447 -10.78 2.45 12.21
N ALA A 448 -11.56 1.82 13.09
CA ALA A 448 -12.94 2.18 13.32
C ALA A 448 -13.08 3.59 13.90
N PHE A 449 -12.16 4.01 14.77
CA PHE A 449 -12.12 5.37 15.30
C PHE A 449 -11.83 6.41 14.21
N HIS A 450 -10.91 6.13 13.28
CA HIS A 450 -10.67 7.01 12.12
C HIS A 450 -11.94 7.17 11.27
N GLY A 451 -12.72 6.09 11.07
CA GLY A 451 -14.02 6.14 10.43
C GLY A 451 -15.04 6.96 11.24
N ALA A 452 -15.03 6.84 12.57
CA ALA A 452 -15.90 7.62 13.46
C ALA A 452 -15.63 9.12 13.38
N ILE A 453 -14.37 9.55 13.19
CA ILE A 453 -14.04 10.98 12.96
C ILE A 453 -14.80 11.49 11.74
N VAL A 454 -14.77 10.76 10.63
CA VAL A 454 -15.49 11.18 9.41
C VAL A 454 -17.00 11.17 9.60
N LEU A 455 -17.56 10.13 10.25
CA LEU A 455 -18.99 10.05 10.56
C LEU A 455 -19.45 11.23 11.42
N HIS A 456 -18.66 11.60 12.42
CA HIS A 456 -18.92 12.72 13.30
C HIS A 456 -18.96 14.06 12.55
N MET A 457 -17.98 14.29 11.68
CA MET A 457 -17.91 15.50 10.84
C MET A 457 -19.09 15.56 9.85
N LEU A 458 -19.41 14.45 9.19
CA LEU A 458 -20.55 14.36 8.26
C LEU A 458 -21.91 14.54 8.95
N ALA A 459 -21.98 14.22 10.23
CA ALA A 459 -23.15 14.45 11.07
C ALA A 459 -23.26 15.90 11.61
N GLY A 460 -22.27 16.76 11.31
CA GLY A 460 -22.24 18.15 11.75
C GLY A 460 -21.74 18.33 13.18
N GLU A 461 -20.82 17.47 13.63
CA GLU A 461 -20.19 17.51 14.96
C GLU A 461 -21.23 17.47 16.10
N PRO A 462 -22.05 16.40 16.19
CA PRO A 462 -23.11 16.32 17.17
C PRO A 462 -22.54 16.31 18.59
N GLY A 463 -23.06 17.21 19.43
CA GLY A 463 -22.78 17.27 20.85
C GLY A 463 -23.79 16.47 21.70
N LYS A 464 -23.74 16.66 23.03
CA LYS A 464 -24.60 15.99 24.00
C LYS A 464 -26.11 16.28 23.79
N ASP A 465 -26.41 17.36 23.12
CA ASP A 465 -27.77 17.82 22.76
C ASP A 465 -28.39 16.97 21.63
N VAL A 466 -27.59 16.16 20.89
CA VAL A 466 -28.06 15.30 19.79
C VAL A 466 -27.78 13.81 20.06
N PRO A 467 -28.33 13.23 21.16
CA PRO A 467 -27.96 11.88 21.60
C PRO A 467 -28.27 10.78 20.58
N LYS A 468 -29.31 10.91 19.77
CA LYS A 468 -29.66 9.92 18.73
C LYS A 468 -28.57 9.82 17.67
N THR A 469 -27.96 10.93 17.28
CA THR A 469 -26.90 10.96 16.28
C THR A 469 -25.60 10.38 16.85
N CYS A 470 -25.22 10.74 18.08
CA CYS A 470 -24.07 10.15 18.75
C CYS A 470 -24.22 8.64 18.92
N ARG A 471 -25.40 8.15 19.32
CA ARG A 471 -25.68 6.71 19.40
C ARG A 471 -25.59 6.02 18.03
N ALA A 472 -26.07 6.63 16.96
CA ALA A 472 -25.94 6.10 15.61
C ALA A 472 -24.45 6.00 15.19
N ILE A 473 -23.64 6.99 15.53
CA ILE A 473 -22.19 6.98 15.30
C ILE A 473 -21.54 5.86 16.11
N CYS A 474 -21.87 5.66 17.40
CA CYS A 474 -21.37 4.54 18.19
C CYS A 474 -21.68 3.18 17.54
N LYS A 475 -22.93 2.96 17.11
CA LYS A 475 -23.34 1.73 16.43
C LYS A 475 -22.59 1.51 15.10
N LEU A 476 -22.41 2.56 14.32
CA LEU A 476 -21.62 2.49 13.08
C LEU A 476 -20.14 2.26 13.36
N THR A 477 -19.59 2.84 14.43
CA THR A 477 -18.20 2.61 14.85
C THR A 477 -17.97 1.15 15.26
N GLU A 478 -18.87 0.57 16.04
CA GLU A 478 -18.84 -0.86 16.37
C GLU A 478 -18.94 -1.73 15.11
N TYR A 479 -19.88 -1.37 14.23
CA TYR A 479 -20.02 -2.07 12.95
C TYR A 479 -18.73 -2.03 12.13
N LEU A 480 -18.08 -0.87 12.03
CA LEU A 480 -16.80 -0.72 11.34
C LEU A 480 -15.71 -1.59 11.98
N ALA A 481 -15.62 -1.63 13.31
CA ALA A 481 -14.65 -2.46 14.02
C ALA A 481 -14.86 -3.96 13.74
N ASN A 482 -16.11 -4.43 13.82
CA ASN A 482 -16.47 -5.81 13.46
C ASN A 482 -16.19 -6.10 11.99
N HIS A 483 -16.61 -5.20 11.08
CA HIS A 483 -16.41 -5.34 9.65
C HIS A 483 -14.92 -5.47 9.29
N CYS A 484 -14.09 -4.55 9.79
CA CYS A 484 -12.66 -4.57 9.54
C CYS A 484 -12.00 -5.84 10.09
N MET A 485 -12.38 -6.26 11.31
CA MET A 485 -11.86 -7.49 11.92
C MET A 485 -12.20 -8.73 11.08
N GLU A 486 -13.48 -8.96 10.81
CA GLU A 486 -13.92 -10.19 10.13
C GLU A 486 -13.41 -10.26 8.69
N ARG A 487 -13.36 -9.14 7.99
CA ARG A 487 -12.83 -9.10 6.62
C ARG A 487 -11.31 -9.31 6.59
N PHE A 488 -10.58 -8.74 7.55
CA PHE A 488 -9.16 -9.01 7.72
C PHE A 488 -8.90 -10.49 7.99
N LEU A 489 -9.59 -11.09 8.95
CA LEU A 489 -9.43 -12.51 9.30
C LEU A 489 -9.80 -13.43 8.14
N CYS A 490 -10.85 -13.09 7.38
CA CYS A 490 -11.21 -13.82 6.18
C CYS A 490 -10.08 -13.80 5.13
N GLN A 491 -9.46 -12.65 4.88
CA GLN A 491 -8.32 -12.54 3.97
C GLN A 491 -7.08 -13.26 4.53
N TYR A 492 -6.82 -13.14 5.83
CA TYR A 492 -5.71 -13.79 6.51
C TYR A 492 -5.81 -15.31 6.41
N TYR A 493 -6.87 -15.92 6.95
CA TYR A 493 -6.99 -17.37 7.02
C TYR A 493 -7.33 -18.05 5.69
N LYS A 494 -8.13 -17.43 4.83
CA LYS A 494 -8.53 -18.01 3.54
C LYS A 494 -7.69 -17.53 2.35
N GLY A 495 -7.07 -16.36 2.47
CA GLY A 495 -6.28 -15.74 1.43
C GLY A 495 -4.81 -16.13 1.47
N VAL A 496 -4.15 -15.90 2.60
CA VAL A 496 -2.70 -16.02 2.77
C VAL A 496 -2.32 -17.33 3.47
N TYR A 497 -3.05 -17.70 4.54
CA TYR A 497 -2.77 -18.90 5.32
C TYR A 497 -3.88 -19.95 5.22
N PRO A 498 -4.21 -20.45 4.02
CA PRO A 498 -5.32 -21.38 3.83
C PRO A 498 -5.12 -22.73 4.53
N LYS A 499 -3.87 -23.08 4.91
CA LYS A 499 -3.54 -24.32 5.61
C LYS A 499 -3.75 -24.22 7.12
N MET A 500 -3.81 -23.01 7.68
CA MET A 500 -3.98 -22.82 9.12
C MET A 500 -5.43 -23.02 9.55
N GLY A 501 -6.39 -22.83 8.64
CA GLY A 501 -7.81 -22.86 8.97
C GLY A 501 -8.20 -21.74 9.94
N MET A 502 -9.48 -21.44 10.08
CA MET A 502 -9.92 -20.62 11.21
C MET A 502 -9.85 -21.48 12.47
N PRO A 503 -9.30 -20.97 13.59
CA PRO A 503 -9.39 -21.66 14.87
C PRO A 503 -10.85 -22.03 15.15
N THR A 504 -11.10 -23.28 15.55
CA THR A 504 -12.46 -23.79 15.82
C THR A 504 -13.20 -22.98 16.90
N GLU A 505 -12.45 -22.24 17.71
CA GLU A 505 -12.95 -21.36 18.77
C GLU A 505 -13.16 -19.90 18.30
N SER A 506 -12.64 -19.50 17.11
CA SER A 506 -12.84 -18.15 16.60
C SER A 506 -14.26 -17.99 16.05
N ARG A 507 -15.20 -17.90 16.96
CA ARG A 507 -16.54 -17.45 16.60
C ARG A 507 -16.48 -15.94 16.34
N PRO A 508 -17.16 -15.46 15.31
CA PRO A 508 -17.25 -14.02 15.05
C PRO A 508 -17.78 -13.30 16.27
N GLY A 509 -17.25 -12.12 16.52
CA GLY A 509 -17.65 -11.29 17.65
C GLY A 509 -19.16 -11.08 17.69
N ARG A 510 -19.74 -11.23 18.86
CA ARG A 510 -21.14 -10.88 19.09
C ARG A 510 -21.28 -9.37 18.95
N ARG A 511 -22.29 -8.92 18.22
CA ARG A 511 -22.69 -7.51 18.20
C ARG A 511 -23.05 -7.06 19.62
N LEU A 512 -22.65 -5.85 19.98
CA LEU A 512 -23.14 -5.19 21.19
C LEU A 512 -24.65 -5.00 21.09
N THR A 513 -25.37 -5.28 22.15
CA THR A 513 -26.80 -4.98 22.22
C THR A 513 -27.01 -3.47 22.35
N ASP A 514 -28.21 -3.01 22.02
CA ASP A 514 -28.56 -1.59 22.19
C ASP A 514 -28.39 -1.15 23.66
N GLU A 515 -28.70 -2.06 24.60
CA GLU A 515 -28.53 -1.85 26.04
C GLU A 515 -27.06 -1.70 26.44
N GLU A 516 -26.16 -2.50 25.85
CA GLU A 516 -24.72 -2.40 26.10
C GLU A 516 -24.14 -1.09 25.54
N ILE A 517 -24.59 -0.64 24.37
CA ILE A 517 -24.18 0.67 23.82
C ILE A 517 -24.75 1.79 24.68
N ASP A 518 -26.01 1.69 25.11
CA ASP A 518 -26.69 2.69 25.93
C ASP A 518 -26.10 2.79 27.35
N CYS A 519 -25.57 1.70 27.92
CA CYS A 519 -24.82 1.73 29.18
C CYS A 519 -23.60 2.65 29.17
N TRP A 520 -22.92 2.77 28.03
CA TRP A 520 -21.70 3.57 27.92
C TRP A 520 -21.97 5.02 27.50
N TYR A 521 -23.17 5.28 26.99
CA TYR A 521 -23.58 6.59 26.52
C TYR A 521 -23.78 7.63 27.63
N PRO A 522 -24.39 7.31 28.80
CA PRO A 522 -24.61 8.26 29.87
C PRO A 522 -23.34 8.74 30.59
N LEU A 523 -22.22 8.06 30.38
CA LEU A 523 -20.93 8.44 31.00
C LEU A 523 -20.23 9.60 30.27
N TRP A 524 -20.84 10.10 29.21
CA TRP A 524 -20.35 11.23 28.41
C TRP A 524 -20.92 12.61 28.78
#